data_03ad4d5fcda8336acddb5481b9fd6cd4
#
_entry.id   03ad4d5fcda8336acddb5481b9fd6cd4
#
_cell.length_a   1.000
_cell.length_b   1.000
_cell.length_c   1.000
_cell.angle_alpha   90.00
_cell.angle_beta   90.00
_cell.angle_gamma   90.00
#
_symmetry.space_group_name_H-M   'P 1'
#
loop_
_entity.id
_entity.type
_entity.pdbx_description
1 polymer ?
#
loop_
_entity_poly.entity_id
_entity_poly.type
_entity_poly.pdbx_seq_one_letter_code
_entity_poly.pdbx_strand_id
1 'polypeptide(L)'
;AAPADVVIGVGTRYSDFTTASRTAFQNAAVIFVNINIAAVDAYKHGTQLPVVADARETLDALRDALTGVTVSASYGERIAAEKRAWDETVDAALAPPAAGSAAQPRLLGQPQIIGAVQRASAPRDVVVQAAGSLTGDLHKLWRVRDPLGYHVEYAFSCMGYEIA
;
A
#
# COMPACT_ATOMS: atom_id res chain seq x y z
N ALA A 1 7.50 -8.18 3.12
CA ALA A 1 8.40 -7.77 2.03
C ALA A 1 9.87 -8.12 2.31
N ALA A 2 10.35 -7.93 3.57
CA ALA A 2 11.77 -8.14 3.88
C ALA A 2 12.34 -9.52 3.48
N PRO A 3 11.67 -10.66 3.68
CA PRO A 3 12.17 -11.98 3.32
C PRO A 3 11.80 -12.43 1.90
N ALA A 4 11.30 -11.54 1.04
CA ALA A 4 10.93 -11.93 -0.33
C ALA A 4 12.16 -12.39 -1.12
N ASP A 5 12.03 -13.50 -1.84
CA ASP A 5 13.02 -14.03 -2.77
C ASP A 5 12.80 -13.52 -4.20
N VAL A 6 11.55 -13.23 -4.57
CA VAL A 6 11.18 -12.60 -5.83
C VAL A 6 10.26 -11.41 -5.58
N VAL A 7 10.52 -10.29 -6.22
CA VAL A 7 9.67 -9.10 -6.22
C VAL A 7 9.29 -8.76 -7.65
N ILE A 8 7.99 -8.81 -7.93
CA ILE A 8 7.47 -8.46 -9.25
C ILE A 8 6.84 -7.06 -9.16
N GLY A 9 7.48 -6.09 -9.79
CA GLY A 9 6.97 -4.73 -9.92
C GLY A 9 6.19 -4.57 -11.21
N VAL A 10 4.95 -4.09 -11.12
CA VAL A 10 4.10 -3.83 -12.30
C VAL A 10 3.71 -2.37 -12.30
N GLY A 11 4.12 -1.62 -13.32
CA GLY A 11 3.82 -0.20 -13.47
C GLY A 11 4.39 0.70 -12.37
N THR A 12 5.30 0.19 -11.54
CA THR A 12 5.92 0.97 -10.46
C THR A 12 7.21 1.65 -10.92
N ARG A 13 7.49 2.81 -10.38
CA ARG A 13 8.76 3.53 -10.59
C ARG A 13 9.71 3.43 -9.38
N TYR A 14 9.39 2.59 -8.40
CA TYR A 14 10.21 2.37 -7.21
C TYR A 14 10.67 3.67 -6.53
N SER A 15 9.70 4.53 -6.18
CA SER A 15 9.96 5.74 -5.40
C SER A 15 10.44 5.39 -3.98
N ASP A 16 10.96 6.37 -3.26
CA ASP A 16 11.38 6.19 -1.87
C ASP A 16 10.25 5.69 -0.98
N PHE A 17 9.01 6.13 -1.22
CA PHE A 17 7.83 5.66 -0.48
C PHE A 17 7.56 4.18 -0.75
N THR A 18 7.58 3.74 -2.02
CA THR A 18 7.33 2.35 -2.40
C THR A 18 8.38 1.40 -1.83
N THR A 19 9.62 1.86 -1.74
CA THR A 19 10.75 1.05 -1.31
C THR A 19 11.16 1.30 0.14
N ALA A 20 10.45 2.15 0.87
CA ALA A 20 10.84 2.64 2.19
C ALA A 20 12.30 3.12 2.19
N SER A 21 12.63 4.02 1.27
CA SER A 21 14.01 4.50 1.03
C SER A 21 15.01 3.36 0.80
N ARG A 22 14.61 2.35 0.03
CA ARG A 22 15.36 1.13 -0.29
C ARG A 22 15.59 0.17 0.88
N THR A 23 14.79 0.26 1.94
CA THR A 23 14.88 -0.65 3.09
C THR A 23 13.80 -1.73 3.11
N ALA A 24 12.84 -1.71 2.18
CA ALA A 24 11.72 -2.65 2.18
C ALA A 24 12.12 -4.09 1.85
N PHE A 25 13.16 -4.29 1.03
CA PHE A 25 13.58 -5.59 0.50
C PHE A 25 14.98 -5.92 1.00
N GLN A 26 15.07 -6.68 2.09
CA GLN A 26 16.32 -6.90 2.82
C GLN A 26 17.02 -8.22 2.48
N ASN A 27 16.39 -9.09 1.69
CA ASN A 27 17.04 -10.32 1.24
C ASN A 27 18.09 -9.99 0.18
N ALA A 28 19.36 -10.26 0.46
CA ALA A 28 20.46 -10.00 -0.46
C ALA A 28 20.38 -10.80 -1.78
N ALA A 29 19.62 -11.90 -1.79
CA ALA A 29 19.39 -12.74 -2.96
C ALA A 29 18.07 -12.44 -3.68
N VAL A 30 17.39 -11.35 -3.33
CA VAL A 30 16.11 -11.00 -3.95
C VAL A 30 16.26 -10.75 -5.45
N ILE A 31 15.36 -11.33 -6.23
CA ILE A 31 15.29 -11.12 -7.68
C ILE A 31 14.17 -10.12 -7.98
N PHE A 32 14.49 -9.04 -8.68
CA PHE A 32 13.51 -8.08 -9.15
C PHE A 32 13.14 -8.35 -10.62
N VAL A 33 11.84 -8.50 -10.85
CA VAL A 33 11.19 -8.56 -12.16
C VAL A 33 10.36 -7.31 -12.32
N ASN A 34 10.71 -6.42 -13.25
CA ASN A 34 9.99 -5.17 -13.42
C ASN A 34 9.30 -5.11 -14.78
N ILE A 35 7.97 -5.03 -14.74
CA ILE A 35 7.12 -4.87 -15.91
C ILE A 35 6.70 -3.40 -15.98
N ASN A 36 7.16 -2.69 -17.01
CA ASN A 36 6.83 -1.27 -17.19
C ASN A 36 6.87 -0.88 -18.66
N ILE A 37 5.93 -0.04 -19.08
CA ILE A 37 5.92 0.51 -20.45
C ILE A 37 7.10 1.48 -20.68
N ALA A 38 7.57 2.15 -19.63
CA ALA A 38 8.73 3.02 -19.67
C ALA A 38 10.01 2.24 -19.36
N ALA A 39 10.92 2.15 -20.33
CA ALA A 39 12.17 1.42 -20.18
C ALA A 39 13.00 1.92 -18.97
N VAL A 40 13.06 3.24 -18.75
CA VAL A 40 13.81 3.82 -17.61
C VAL A 40 13.31 3.31 -16.26
N ASP A 41 12.00 3.07 -16.12
CA ASP A 41 11.44 2.53 -14.88
C ASP A 41 11.58 1.01 -14.79
N ALA A 42 11.52 0.29 -15.93
CA ALA A 42 11.74 -1.15 -15.96
C ALA A 42 13.14 -1.54 -15.47
N TYR A 43 14.15 -0.73 -15.76
CA TYR A 43 15.55 -0.97 -15.39
C TYR A 43 15.94 -0.46 -14.00
N LYS A 44 15.02 0.14 -13.23
CA LYS A 44 15.33 0.67 -11.89
C LYS A 44 15.54 -0.43 -10.84
N HIS A 45 16.08 0.00 -9.70
CA HIS A 45 16.18 -0.77 -8.47
C HIS A 45 17.00 -2.07 -8.59
N GLY A 46 18.00 -2.10 -9.46
CA GLY A 46 18.87 -3.29 -9.62
C GLY A 46 18.15 -4.48 -10.23
N THR A 47 17.18 -4.23 -11.11
CA THR A 47 16.35 -5.27 -11.75
C THR A 47 17.19 -6.29 -12.51
N GLN A 48 16.95 -7.57 -12.22
CA GLN A 48 17.56 -8.68 -12.96
C GLN A 48 16.79 -9.02 -14.23
N LEU A 49 15.46 -8.85 -14.22
CA LEU A 49 14.59 -9.10 -15.38
C LEU A 49 13.71 -7.89 -15.68
N PRO A 50 14.19 -6.93 -16.48
CA PRO A 50 13.35 -5.84 -16.98
C PRO A 50 12.47 -6.33 -18.14
N VAL A 51 11.18 -6.06 -18.07
CA VAL A 51 10.20 -6.34 -19.11
C VAL A 51 9.59 -5.02 -19.57
N VAL A 52 10.03 -4.52 -20.71
CA VAL A 52 9.52 -3.28 -21.30
C VAL A 52 8.31 -3.65 -22.16
N ALA A 53 7.12 -3.61 -21.56
CA ALA A 53 5.88 -4.01 -22.21
C ALA A 53 4.66 -3.41 -21.51
N ASP A 54 3.50 -3.51 -22.16
CA ASP A 54 2.21 -3.20 -21.56
C ASP A 54 1.91 -4.14 -20.40
N ALA A 55 1.43 -3.58 -19.28
CA ALA A 55 1.18 -4.35 -18.07
C ALA A 55 0.05 -5.36 -18.24
N ARG A 56 -1.03 -5.01 -18.94
CA ARG A 56 -2.18 -5.90 -19.16
C ARG A 56 -1.77 -7.11 -20.00
N GLU A 57 -1.16 -6.85 -21.16
CA GLU A 57 -0.72 -7.92 -22.07
C GLU A 57 0.29 -8.86 -21.37
N THR A 58 1.21 -8.28 -20.59
CA THR A 58 2.20 -9.06 -19.85
C THR A 58 1.56 -9.90 -18.74
N LEU A 59 0.60 -9.34 -18.00
CA LEU A 59 -0.10 -10.09 -16.95
C LEU A 59 -0.98 -11.20 -17.51
N ASP A 60 -1.62 -11.00 -18.66
CA ASP A 60 -2.38 -12.04 -19.35
C ASP A 60 -1.47 -13.18 -19.80
N ALA A 61 -0.33 -12.86 -20.42
CA ALA A 61 0.66 -13.87 -20.81
C ALA A 61 1.26 -14.60 -19.59
N LEU A 62 1.53 -13.88 -18.52
CA LEU A 62 2.07 -14.46 -17.27
C LEU A 62 1.05 -15.40 -16.61
N ARG A 63 -0.23 -15.02 -16.57
CA ARG A 63 -1.31 -15.86 -16.06
C ARG A 63 -1.36 -17.19 -16.82
N ASP A 64 -1.28 -17.12 -18.15
CA ASP A 64 -1.34 -18.32 -19.00
C ASP A 64 -0.10 -19.20 -18.81
N ALA A 65 1.10 -18.59 -18.70
CA ALA A 65 2.34 -19.29 -18.45
C ALA A 65 2.42 -19.95 -17.06
N LEU A 66 1.72 -19.38 -16.06
CA LEU A 66 1.68 -19.90 -14.69
C LEU A 66 0.54 -20.91 -14.47
N THR A 67 -0.17 -21.33 -15.53
CA THR A 67 -1.21 -22.34 -15.39
C THR A 67 -0.66 -23.62 -14.75
N GLY A 68 -1.26 -24.04 -13.63
CA GLY A 68 -0.83 -25.21 -12.86
C GLY A 68 0.30 -24.95 -11.85
N VAL A 69 0.88 -23.75 -11.83
CA VAL A 69 1.83 -23.35 -10.79
C VAL A 69 1.08 -23.05 -9.50
N THR A 70 1.51 -23.66 -8.40
CA THR A 70 0.92 -23.43 -7.07
C THR A 70 2.00 -23.01 -6.08
N VAL A 71 1.64 -22.16 -5.15
CA VAL A 71 2.50 -21.81 -4.00
C VAL A 71 2.22 -22.75 -2.84
N SER A 72 3.19 -22.91 -1.91
CA SER A 72 2.99 -23.74 -0.72
C SER A 72 1.86 -23.19 0.16
N ALA A 73 1.11 -24.10 0.79
CA ALA A 73 0.06 -23.73 1.75
C ALA A 73 0.63 -22.86 2.89
N SER A 74 1.82 -23.16 3.37
CA SER A 74 2.50 -22.40 4.42
C SER A 74 2.78 -20.94 4.03
N TYR A 75 2.97 -20.64 2.74
CA TYR A 75 3.10 -19.27 2.26
C TYR A 75 1.77 -18.50 2.40
N GLY A 76 0.67 -19.13 2.00
CA GLY A 76 -0.67 -18.55 2.17
C GLY A 76 -1.03 -18.33 3.64
N GLU A 77 -0.74 -19.30 4.51
CA GLU A 77 -0.97 -19.20 5.96
C GLU A 77 -0.18 -18.03 6.58
N ARG A 78 1.09 -17.86 6.18
CA ARG A 78 1.92 -16.75 6.64
C ARG A 78 1.34 -15.40 6.21
N ILE A 79 0.92 -15.24 4.94
CA ILE A 79 0.29 -14.02 4.47
C ILE A 79 -0.99 -13.72 5.26
N ALA A 80 -1.82 -14.73 5.51
CA ALA A 80 -3.04 -14.58 6.27
C ALA A 80 -2.78 -14.17 7.73
N ALA A 81 -1.72 -14.70 8.35
CA ALA A 81 -1.30 -14.32 9.69
C ALA A 81 -0.81 -12.86 9.76
N GLU A 82 0.06 -12.46 8.84
CA GLU A 82 0.55 -11.09 8.74
C GLU A 82 -0.58 -10.09 8.51
N LYS A 83 -1.53 -10.46 7.64
CA LYS A 83 -2.71 -9.62 7.38
C LYS A 83 -3.55 -9.43 8.64
N ARG A 84 -3.83 -10.50 9.39
CA ARG A 84 -4.59 -10.40 10.66
C ARG A 84 -3.88 -9.51 11.67
N ALA A 85 -2.57 -9.71 11.86
CA ALA A 85 -1.78 -8.89 12.79
C ALA A 85 -1.79 -7.39 12.39
N TRP A 86 -1.77 -7.11 11.09
CA TRP A 86 -1.91 -5.76 10.58
C TRP A 86 -3.31 -5.20 10.83
N ASP A 87 -4.37 -5.97 10.56
CA ASP A 87 -5.76 -5.56 10.79
C ASP A 87 -5.99 -5.23 12.28
N GLU A 88 -5.47 -6.05 13.21
CA GLU A 88 -5.50 -5.79 14.65
C GLU A 88 -4.77 -4.48 15.02
N THR A 89 -3.62 -4.24 14.42
CA THR A 89 -2.84 -3.00 14.61
C THR A 89 -3.64 -1.77 14.15
N VAL A 90 -4.28 -1.87 12.98
CA VAL A 90 -5.13 -0.79 12.43
C VAL A 90 -6.34 -0.55 13.32
N ASP A 91 -7.03 -1.61 13.75
CA ASP A 91 -8.20 -1.49 14.64
C ASP A 91 -7.84 -0.80 15.96
N ALA A 92 -6.72 -1.17 16.56
CA ALA A 92 -6.22 -0.53 17.77
C ALA A 92 -5.88 0.96 17.57
N ALA A 93 -5.26 1.30 16.42
CA ALA A 93 -4.90 2.68 16.09
C ALA A 93 -6.12 3.58 15.85
N LEU A 94 -7.16 3.04 15.19
CA LEU A 94 -8.39 3.75 14.85
C LEU A 94 -9.39 3.82 16.02
N ALA A 95 -9.17 3.06 17.09
CA ALA A 95 -10.06 3.00 18.22
C ALA A 95 -10.20 4.38 18.90
N PRO A 96 -11.40 4.71 19.42
CA PRO A 96 -11.55 5.89 20.27
C PRO A 96 -10.55 5.85 21.42
N PRO A 97 -9.99 6.99 21.84
CA PRO A 97 -9.14 7.01 23.02
C PRO A 97 -9.95 6.58 24.25
N ALA A 98 -9.29 5.94 25.20
CA ALA A 98 -9.88 5.67 26.50
C ALA A 98 -10.40 6.98 27.12
N ALA A 99 -11.55 6.94 27.80
CA ALA A 99 -12.15 8.10 28.42
C ALA A 99 -11.10 8.79 29.33
N GLY A 100 -10.81 10.06 29.03
CA GLY A 100 -10.00 10.90 29.90
C GLY A 100 -10.78 11.38 31.10
N SER A 101 -10.09 11.84 32.17
CA SER A 101 -10.77 12.54 33.25
C SER A 101 -11.22 13.92 32.75
N ALA A 102 -12.31 14.45 33.31
CA ALA A 102 -12.80 15.80 32.99
C ALA A 102 -11.75 16.91 33.20
N ALA A 103 -10.73 16.64 34.03
CA ALA A 103 -9.64 17.56 34.33
C ALA A 103 -8.51 17.57 33.29
N GLN A 104 -8.43 16.57 32.42
CA GLN A 104 -7.41 16.46 31.35
C GLN A 104 -8.05 15.89 30.09
N PRO A 105 -8.66 16.73 29.23
CA PRO A 105 -9.17 16.28 27.94
C PRO A 105 -8.01 15.77 27.10
N ARG A 106 -8.09 14.51 26.69
CA ARG A 106 -7.08 13.89 25.85
C ARG A 106 -7.27 14.37 24.40
N LEU A 107 -6.26 15.00 23.84
CA LEU A 107 -6.26 15.36 22.43
C LEU A 107 -6.24 14.08 21.57
N LEU A 108 -7.00 14.10 20.46
CA LEU A 108 -7.00 13.03 19.49
C LEU A 108 -5.71 13.06 18.66
N GLY A 109 -5.09 11.91 18.48
CA GLY A 109 -4.04 11.75 17.47
C GLY A 109 -4.64 11.58 16.06
N GLN A 110 -3.80 11.69 15.04
CA GLN A 110 -4.26 11.52 13.65
C GLN A 110 -4.99 10.18 13.41
N PRO A 111 -4.52 9.03 13.90
CA PRO A 111 -5.24 7.76 13.71
C PRO A 111 -6.66 7.78 14.29
N GLN A 112 -6.84 8.36 15.48
CA GLN A 112 -8.18 8.45 16.10
C GLN A 112 -9.12 9.37 15.32
N ILE A 113 -8.61 10.45 14.72
CA ILE A 113 -9.37 11.34 13.85
C ILE A 113 -9.80 10.58 12.59
N ILE A 114 -8.89 9.86 11.94
CA ILE A 114 -9.18 9.01 10.78
C ILE A 114 -10.28 7.99 11.15
N GLY A 115 -10.15 7.32 12.28
CA GLY A 115 -11.14 6.36 12.76
C GLY A 115 -12.51 6.99 13.02
N ALA A 116 -12.56 8.20 13.57
CA ALA A 116 -13.81 8.92 13.78
C ALA A 116 -14.52 9.27 12.45
N VAL A 117 -13.76 9.79 11.49
CA VAL A 117 -14.26 10.11 10.14
C VAL A 117 -14.73 8.84 9.44
N GLN A 118 -13.96 7.76 9.49
CA GLN A 118 -14.34 6.49 8.86
C GLN A 118 -15.62 5.90 9.43
N ARG A 119 -15.83 5.99 10.75
CA ARG A 119 -17.08 5.55 11.39
C ARG A 119 -18.28 6.42 11.01
N ALA A 120 -18.07 7.70 10.79
CA ALA A 120 -19.12 8.64 10.38
C ALA A 120 -19.45 8.57 8.89
N SER A 121 -18.54 8.06 8.06
CA SER A 121 -18.71 8.02 6.62
C SER A 121 -19.57 6.85 6.16
N ALA A 122 -20.32 7.04 5.07
CA ALA A 122 -21.07 6.00 4.38
C ALA A 122 -20.16 5.11 3.53
N PRO A 123 -20.58 3.87 3.17
CA PRO A 123 -19.76 2.95 2.38
C PRO A 123 -19.33 3.48 1.00
N ARG A 124 -20.12 4.39 0.42
CA ARG A 124 -19.85 4.98 -0.91
C ARG A 124 -19.21 6.36 -0.85
N ASP A 125 -18.87 6.86 0.34
CA ASP A 125 -18.16 8.13 0.45
C ASP A 125 -16.74 7.99 -0.10
N VAL A 126 -16.31 9.03 -0.78
CA VAL A 126 -15.00 9.07 -1.45
C VAL A 126 -14.04 9.90 -0.61
N VAL A 127 -12.89 9.34 -0.32
CA VAL A 127 -11.77 10.06 0.29
C VAL A 127 -10.86 10.59 -0.81
N VAL A 128 -10.63 11.89 -0.79
CA VAL A 128 -9.68 12.54 -1.70
C VAL A 128 -8.54 13.11 -0.88
N GLN A 129 -7.32 12.81 -1.26
CA GLN A 129 -6.13 13.28 -0.56
C GLN A 129 -4.99 13.59 -1.52
N ALA A 130 -4.03 14.38 -1.06
CA ALA A 130 -2.84 14.74 -1.82
C ALA A 130 -1.56 14.39 -1.06
N ALA A 131 -0.95 15.32 -0.36
CA ALA A 131 0.34 15.16 0.29
C ALA A 131 0.32 15.59 1.76
N GLY A 132 1.31 15.11 2.51
CA GLY A 132 1.50 15.45 3.92
C GLY A 132 1.50 14.24 4.85
N SER A 133 1.68 14.46 6.16
CA SER A 133 1.75 13.40 7.16
C SER A 133 0.44 12.64 7.30
N LEU A 134 -0.69 13.35 7.27
CA LEU A 134 -2.03 12.72 7.31
C LEU A 134 -2.26 11.79 6.13
N THR A 135 -1.78 12.15 4.94
CA THR A 135 -1.81 11.31 3.75
C THR A 135 -1.11 9.97 3.96
N GLY A 136 0.06 9.97 4.60
CA GLY A 136 0.79 8.75 4.94
C GLY A 136 0.01 7.84 5.89
N ASP A 137 -0.68 8.43 6.86
CA ASP A 137 -1.53 7.68 7.79
C ASP A 137 -2.82 7.18 7.11
N LEU A 138 -3.44 7.97 6.24
CA LEU A 138 -4.59 7.54 5.43
C LEU A 138 -4.25 6.33 4.55
N HIS A 139 -3.09 6.32 3.90
CA HIS A 139 -2.63 5.17 3.11
C HIS A 139 -2.53 3.87 3.89
N LYS A 140 -2.18 3.97 5.17
CA LYS A 140 -1.98 2.80 6.03
C LYS A 140 -3.28 2.36 6.72
N LEU A 141 -4.11 3.32 7.12
CA LEU A 141 -5.16 3.10 8.11
C LEU A 141 -6.57 3.14 7.51
N TRP A 142 -6.80 3.88 6.41
CA TRP A 142 -8.12 3.97 5.80
C TRP A 142 -8.54 2.65 5.18
N ARG A 143 -9.71 2.15 5.55
CA ARG A 143 -10.29 0.93 4.98
C ARG A 143 -11.27 1.30 3.88
N VAL A 144 -10.83 1.19 2.65
CA VAL A 144 -11.65 1.43 1.46
C VAL A 144 -12.78 0.39 1.40
N ARG A 145 -14.01 0.87 1.20
CA ARG A 145 -15.22 0.04 1.14
C ARG A 145 -15.85 -0.03 -0.25
N ASP A 146 -15.44 0.87 -1.14
CA ASP A 146 -15.86 0.92 -2.54
C ASP A 146 -14.61 1.01 -3.42
N PRO A 147 -14.51 0.28 -4.56
CA PRO A 147 -13.35 0.32 -5.44
C PRO A 147 -12.97 1.73 -5.94
N LEU A 148 -13.93 2.65 -6.02
CA LEU A 148 -13.72 4.05 -6.39
C LEU A 148 -13.71 5.01 -5.19
N GLY A 149 -13.71 4.48 -3.98
CA GLY A 149 -13.85 5.25 -2.74
C GLY A 149 -12.56 5.92 -2.23
N TYR A 150 -11.45 5.88 -2.99
CA TYR A 150 -10.19 6.45 -2.54
C TYR A 150 -9.39 7.05 -3.69
N HIS A 151 -9.16 8.35 -3.63
CA HIS A 151 -8.39 9.09 -4.61
C HIS A 151 -7.16 9.71 -3.96
N VAL A 152 -6.02 9.54 -4.60
CA VAL A 152 -4.77 10.15 -4.15
C VAL A 152 -3.97 10.69 -5.32
N GLU A 153 -3.55 11.93 -5.22
CA GLU A 153 -2.49 12.47 -6.04
C GLU A 153 -1.19 12.40 -5.23
N TYR A 154 -0.37 11.41 -5.54
CA TYR A 154 0.86 11.17 -4.79
C TYR A 154 2.12 11.34 -5.65
N ALA A 155 1.99 11.21 -6.96
CA ALA A 155 3.12 11.17 -7.87
C ALA A 155 3.93 12.46 -7.87
N PHE A 156 3.27 13.59 -7.74
CA PHE A 156 3.87 14.93 -7.74
C PHE A 156 3.66 15.67 -6.43
N SER A 157 3.02 15.02 -5.45
CA SER A 157 2.74 15.59 -4.11
C SER A 157 2.03 16.95 -4.18
N CYS A 158 1.05 17.09 -5.06
CA CYS A 158 0.33 18.33 -5.31
C CYS A 158 -0.66 18.63 -4.18
N MET A 159 -0.22 19.35 -3.16
CA MET A 159 -1.10 19.87 -2.11
C MET A 159 -2.16 20.78 -2.72
N GLY A 160 -3.42 20.62 -2.29
CA GLY A 160 -4.57 21.34 -2.83
C GLY A 160 -5.39 20.53 -3.84
N TYR A 161 -4.89 19.39 -4.31
CA TYR A 161 -5.63 18.46 -5.17
C TYR A 161 -6.99 18.05 -4.55
N GLU A 162 -7.03 17.91 -3.25
CA GLU A 162 -8.21 17.50 -2.48
C GLU A 162 -9.36 18.52 -2.51
N ILE A 163 -9.13 19.74 -2.94
CA ILE A 163 -10.13 20.82 -3.03
C ILE A 163 -10.29 21.40 -4.44
N ALA A 164 -9.58 20.83 -5.42
CA ALA A 164 -9.61 21.29 -6.81
C ALA A 164 -10.82 20.76 -7.60
#